data_1f31984a13c23b425bdc0c16d12a6017
#
_entry.id   1f31984a13c23b425bdc0c16d12a6017
#
_cell.length_a   1.000
_cell.length_b   1.000
_cell.length_c   1.000
_cell.angle_alpha   90.00
_cell.angle_beta   90.00
_cell.angle_gamma   90.00
#
_symmetry.space_group_name_H-M   'P 1'
#
loop_
_entity.id
_entity.type
_entity.pdbx_description
1 polymer ?
#
loop_
_entity_poly.entity_id
_entity_poly.type
_entity_poly.pdbx_seq_one_letter_code
_entity_poly.pdbx_strand_id
1 'polypeptide(L)'
;MDPEKKYGELQEERAYRSISSLFFLNEFEYCSFLPDSTNNSNNTRMKKKYEFKSIVAETLLIPLYMRAKENHRKDAILRDQQAEQLVESIDYDYSKFDGASLSAVGCVVRGLYFDNAIRRFIATHRNPVVVNVGCGLDTRYQRIEEHDKATFYEMDLPEVIDLRRELLPEPKGDRYIAGSLLETQWMDDLRETHPEGEFIIIIEGVLMYFYEKQVRQLLTRLADRFSGGEVWFDVCGPMLAKSKHIKPDSLRGHNAQIRSGLKDGHEVEVWEPRLQLIEQALYQKFFPKRWGFGGMLMGKFPGICKKFSSLLGYQIK
;
A
#
# COMPACT_ATOMS: atom_id res chain seq x y z
N MET A 1 -39.14 -7.08 -10.32
CA MET A 1 -37.71 -7.08 -10.04
C MET A 1 -37.02 -7.39 -11.35
N ASP A 2 -36.23 -6.45 -11.82
CA ASP A 2 -35.61 -6.50 -13.18
C ASP A 2 -34.60 -7.64 -13.26
N PRO A 3 -34.74 -8.58 -14.23
CA PRO A 3 -33.83 -9.71 -14.40
C PRO A 3 -32.37 -9.31 -14.67
N GLU A 4 -32.14 -8.18 -15.33
CA GLU A 4 -30.78 -7.67 -15.60
C GLU A 4 -30.10 -7.19 -14.30
N LYS A 5 -30.85 -6.57 -13.39
CA LYS A 5 -30.34 -6.14 -12.08
C LYS A 5 -29.94 -7.33 -11.20
N LYS A 6 -30.74 -8.40 -11.23
CA LYS A 6 -30.44 -9.65 -10.51
C LYS A 6 -29.25 -10.42 -11.10
N TYR A 7 -29.05 -10.34 -12.43
CA TYR A 7 -27.91 -10.94 -13.09
C TYR A 7 -26.61 -10.17 -12.80
N GLY A 8 -26.69 -8.84 -12.72
CA GLY A 8 -25.57 -7.99 -12.30
C GLY A 8 -25.15 -8.25 -10.85
N GLU A 9 -26.13 -8.36 -9.93
CA GLU A 9 -25.87 -8.67 -8.51
C GLU A 9 -25.26 -10.07 -8.33
N LEU A 10 -25.71 -11.07 -9.09
CA LEU A 10 -25.14 -12.43 -9.09
C LEU A 10 -23.71 -12.48 -9.69
N GLN A 11 -23.42 -11.67 -10.68
CA GLN A 11 -22.07 -11.55 -11.25
C GLN A 11 -21.13 -10.81 -10.28
N GLU A 12 -21.61 -9.77 -9.58
CA GLU A 12 -20.87 -9.09 -8.53
C GLU A 12 -20.61 -10.01 -7.33
N GLU A 13 -21.61 -10.80 -6.92
CA GLU A 13 -21.44 -11.79 -5.84
C GLU A 13 -20.51 -12.93 -6.22
N ARG A 14 -20.54 -13.39 -7.47
CA ARG A 14 -19.56 -14.36 -8.00
C ARG A 14 -18.17 -13.76 -8.13
N ALA A 15 -18.03 -12.50 -8.55
CA ALA A 15 -16.75 -11.80 -8.57
C ALA A 15 -16.22 -11.56 -7.14
N TYR A 16 -17.11 -11.24 -6.19
CA TYR A 16 -16.76 -11.14 -4.76
C TYR A 16 -16.31 -12.48 -4.20
N ARG A 17 -17.04 -13.58 -4.48
CA ARG A 17 -16.64 -14.93 -4.08
C ARG A 17 -15.39 -15.41 -4.80
N SER A 18 -15.15 -15.00 -6.06
CA SER A 18 -13.93 -15.29 -6.81
C SER A 18 -12.73 -14.50 -6.27
N ILE A 19 -12.94 -13.26 -5.80
CA ILE A 19 -11.90 -12.49 -5.11
C ILE A 19 -11.70 -13.03 -3.70
N SER A 20 -12.77 -13.34 -2.97
CA SER A 20 -12.69 -14.04 -1.68
C SER A 20 -12.11 -15.44 -1.84
N SER A 21 -12.42 -16.18 -2.93
CA SER A 21 -11.85 -17.50 -3.17
C SER A 21 -10.43 -17.47 -3.73
N LEU A 22 -10.00 -16.36 -4.33
CA LEU A 22 -8.56 -16.09 -4.56
C LEU A 22 -7.82 -15.80 -3.25
N PHE A 23 -8.58 -15.39 -2.21
CA PHE A 23 -8.06 -15.15 -0.86
C PHE A 23 -8.46 -16.25 0.15
N PHE A 24 -9.32 -17.21 -0.20
CA PHE A 24 -9.83 -18.27 0.70
C PHE A 24 -9.70 -19.69 0.13
N LEU A 25 -8.88 -19.93 -0.86
CA LEU A 25 -8.64 -21.31 -1.32
C LEU A 25 -7.39 -21.89 -0.67
N ASN A 26 -7.73 -22.71 0.26
CA ASN A 26 -7.28 -24.06 0.63
C ASN A 26 -6.37 -24.23 1.83
N GLU A 27 -6.94 -25.09 2.64
CA GLU A 27 -6.41 -25.98 3.68
C GLU A 27 -4.89 -26.21 3.68
N PHE A 28 -4.36 -26.08 4.86
CA PHE A 28 -3.00 -26.37 5.27
C PHE A 28 -2.59 -27.79 4.91
N GLU A 29 -1.57 -27.95 4.08
CA GLU A 29 -0.63 -29.04 4.21
C GLU A 29 0.68 -28.48 4.76
N TYR A 30 0.90 -28.82 6.04
CA TYR A 30 2.16 -28.61 6.71
C TYR A 30 3.23 -29.50 6.07
N CYS A 31 4.14 -28.91 5.31
CA CYS A 31 5.38 -29.57 4.98
C CYS A 31 6.44 -29.16 6.01
N SER A 32 6.69 -30.05 6.95
CA SER A 32 7.79 -29.97 7.90
C SER A 32 9.12 -30.12 7.18
N PHE A 33 9.92 -29.06 7.14
CA PHE A 33 11.33 -29.15 6.76
C PHE A 33 12.20 -29.05 8.00
N LEU A 34 12.90 -30.17 8.29
CA LEU A 34 14.03 -30.21 9.22
C LEU A 34 15.24 -29.53 8.54
N PRO A 35 16.03 -28.73 9.25
CA PRO A 35 17.25 -28.19 8.70
C PRO A 35 18.35 -29.22 8.75
N ASP A 36 18.96 -29.47 7.61
CA ASP A 36 20.20 -30.27 7.49
C ASP A 36 21.37 -29.41 7.96
N SER A 37 21.98 -29.86 9.05
CA SER A 37 23.16 -29.26 9.65
C SER A 37 24.43 -29.75 8.94
N THR A 38 24.98 -28.94 8.05
CA THR A 38 26.41 -29.03 7.72
C THR A 38 27.03 -27.63 7.67
N ASN A 39 27.92 -27.41 8.64
CA ASN A 39 28.82 -26.26 8.74
C ASN A 39 29.59 -26.03 7.45
N ASN A 40 29.53 -24.83 6.92
CA ASN A 40 30.68 -24.23 6.28
C ASN A 40 30.66 -22.70 6.44
N SER A 41 31.68 -22.17 7.05
CA SER A 41 31.94 -20.78 7.38
C SER A 41 32.29 -19.99 6.10
N ASN A 42 31.27 -19.52 5.41
CA ASN A 42 31.33 -18.36 4.52
C ASN A 42 30.00 -17.62 4.69
N ASN A 43 30.06 -16.42 5.24
CA ASN A 43 28.90 -15.60 5.64
C ASN A 43 28.18 -15.02 4.40
N THR A 44 27.77 -15.87 3.47
CA THR A 44 26.85 -15.54 2.40
C THR A 44 25.46 -15.94 2.93
N ARG A 45 24.71 -14.97 3.44
CA ARG A 45 23.30 -15.17 3.81
C ARG A 45 22.60 -15.84 2.63
N MET A 46 22.18 -17.10 2.77
CA MET A 46 21.49 -17.82 1.70
C MET A 46 20.18 -17.07 1.41
N LYS A 47 20.02 -16.69 0.15
CA LYS A 47 18.77 -16.09 -0.33
C LYS A 47 17.66 -17.13 -0.22
N LYS A 48 16.50 -16.72 0.29
CA LYS A 48 15.34 -17.59 0.44
C LYS A 48 14.38 -17.39 -0.73
N LYS A 49 14.01 -18.48 -1.38
CA LYS A 49 13.03 -18.49 -2.46
C LYS A 49 11.63 -18.51 -1.87
N TYR A 50 10.79 -17.59 -2.31
CA TYR A 50 9.38 -17.52 -1.95
C TYR A 50 8.51 -17.79 -3.17
N GLU A 51 7.50 -18.62 -3.02
CA GLU A 51 6.46 -18.82 -4.02
C GLU A 51 5.25 -17.95 -3.67
N PHE A 52 5.05 -16.90 -4.45
CA PHE A 52 3.91 -16.01 -4.29
C PHE A 52 2.65 -16.66 -4.87
N LYS A 53 1.69 -17.00 -4.02
CA LYS A 53 0.44 -17.67 -4.42
C LYS A 53 -0.50 -16.78 -5.23
N SER A 54 -0.31 -15.48 -5.21
CA SER A 54 -1.10 -14.51 -5.97
C SER A 54 -0.24 -13.47 -6.67
N ILE A 55 -0.71 -13.01 -7.84
CA ILE A 55 -0.07 -11.93 -8.60
C ILE A 55 -0.05 -10.62 -7.79
N VAL A 56 -1.07 -10.40 -6.96
CA VAL A 56 -1.13 -9.21 -6.09
C VAL A 56 -0.05 -9.29 -5.01
N ALA A 57 0.19 -10.47 -4.44
CA ALA A 57 1.28 -10.67 -3.48
C ALA A 57 2.67 -10.44 -4.12
N GLU A 58 2.88 -10.81 -5.38
CA GLU A 58 4.12 -10.53 -6.09
C GLU A 58 4.35 -9.01 -6.29
N THR A 59 3.27 -8.21 -6.43
CA THR A 59 3.40 -6.77 -6.64
C THR A 59 3.96 -6.01 -5.43
N LEU A 60 3.96 -6.61 -4.23
CA LEU A 60 4.59 -6.02 -3.04
C LEU A 60 6.12 -5.87 -3.20
N LEU A 61 6.75 -6.67 -4.07
CA LEU A 61 8.19 -6.58 -4.35
C LEU A 61 8.55 -5.34 -5.18
N ILE A 62 7.61 -4.77 -5.93
CA ILE A 62 7.85 -3.58 -6.75
C ILE A 62 8.27 -2.38 -5.89
N PRO A 63 7.43 -1.89 -4.94
CA PRO A 63 7.82 -0.76 -4.11
C PRO A 63 9.03 -1.06 -3.22
N LEU A 64 9.18 -2.29 -2.76
CA LEU A 64 10.37 -2.72 -2.02
C LEU A 64 11.65 -2.52 -2.84
N TYR A 65 11.68 -3.07 -4.05
CA TYR A 65 12.84 -2.94 -4.94
C TYR A 65 13.13 -1.50 -5.34
N MET A 66 12.09 -0.69 -5.59
CA MET A 66 12.27 0.71 -5.97
C MET A 66 12.87 1.53 -4.82
N ARG A 67 12.49 1.27 -3.55
CA ARG A 67 13.12 1.91 -2.38
C ARG A 67 14.55 1.44 -2.18
N ALA A 68 14.83 0.16 -2.35
CA ALA A 68 16.20 -0.37 -2.27
C ALA A 68 17.13 0.28 -3.31
N LYS A 69 16.70 0.36 -4.58
CA LYS A 69 17.46 1.04 -5.65
C LYS A 69 17.70 2.51 -5.38
N GLU A 70 16.76 3.18 -4.73
CA GLU A 70 16.87 4.60 -4.42
C GLU A 70 18.06 4.89 -3.50
N ASN A 71 18.44 3.97 -2.63
CA ASN A 71 19.59 4.12 -1.72
C ASN A 71 20.91 4.39 -2.44
N HIS A 72 21.08 3.85 -3.66
CA HIS A 72 22.32 4.00 -4.43
C HIS A 72 22.40 5.32 -5.21
N ARG A 73 21.38 6.16 -5.14
CA ARG A 73 21.39 7.43 -5.85
C ARG A 73 22.03 8.54 -5.03
N LYS A 74 22.79 9.40 -5.69
CA LYS A 74 23.35 10.61 -5.05
C LYS A 74 22.25 11.61 -4.68
N ASP A 75 21.18 11.67 -5.49
CA ASP A 75 20.00 12.53 -5.34
C ASP A 75 18.79 11.75 -4.78
N ALA A 76 19.04 10.81 -3.87
CA ALA A 76 17.98 9.97 -3.31
C ALA A 76 16.88 10.81 -2.65
N ILE A 77 15.64 10.50 -3.02
CA ILE A 77 14.42 11.11 -2.47
C ILE A 77 14.10 10.52 -1.10
N LEU A 78 14.34 9.23 -0.95
CA LEU A 78 14.07 8.44 0.26
C LEU A 78 15.28 7.53 0.53
N ARG A 79 15.59 7.30 1.80
CA ARG A 79 16.58 6.32 2.25
C ARG A 79 15.88 5.21 3.00
N ASP A 80 16.12 3.96 2.60
CA ASP A 80 15.49 2.77 3.17
C ASP A 80 16.47 1.60 3.17
N GLN A 81 17.37 1.59 4.15
CA GLN A 81 18.39 0.55 4.28
C GLN A 81 17.78 -0.84 4.53
N GLN A 82 16.64 -0.86 5.23
CA GLN A 82 15.95 -2.13 5.51
C GLN A 82 15.39 -2.74 4.23
N ALA A 83 14.88 -1.92 3.29
CA ALA A 83 14.42 -2.41 1.98
C ALA A 83 15.57 -3.04 1.19
N GLU A 84 16.78 -2.50 1.27
CA GLU A 84 17.96 -3.07 0.61
C GLU A 84 18.30 -4.45 1.18
N GLN A 85 18.33 -4.59 2.50
CA GLN A 85 18.58 -5.87 3.18
C GLN A 85 17.52 -6.93 2.82
N LEU A 86 16.26 -6.53 2.70
CA LEU A 86 15.17 -7.41 2.28
C LEU A 86 15.35 -7.89 0.84
N VAL A 87 15.66 -6.99 -0.09
CA VAL A 87 15.93 -7.34 -1.49
C VAL A 87 17.09 -8.32 -1.60
N GLU A 88 18.14 -8.15 -0.80
CA GLU A 88 19.28 -9.07 -0.76
C GLU A 88 18.93 -10.44 -0.17
N SER A 89 17.96 -10.52 0.74
CA SER A 89 17.56 -11.76 1.40
C SER A 89 16.56 -12.61 0.61
N ILE A 90 15.84 -12.01 -0.34
CA ILE A 90 14.83 -12.69 -1.15
C ILE A 90 15.44 -13.15 -2.48
N ASP A 91 15.31 -14.43 -2.80
CA ASP A 91 15.70 -15.00 -4.10
C ASP A 91 14.59 -14.72 -5.13
N TYR A 92 14.71 -13.59 -5.81
CA TYR A 92 13.78 -13.15 -6.84
C TYR A 92 14.51 -12.41 -7.96
N ASP A 93 14.05 -12.57 -9.19
CA ASP A 93 14.57 -11.83 -10.34
C ASP A 93 13.96 -10.42 -10.42
N TYR A 94 14.61 -9.49 -9.76
CA TYR A 94 14.19 -8.08 -9.73
C TYR A 94 14.47 -7.34 -11.05
N SER A 95 15.28 -7.90 -11.97
CA SER A 95 15.61 -7.26 -13.26
C SER A 95 14.37 -6.96 -14.10
N LYS A 96 13.28 -7.68 -13.88
CA LYS A 96 11.96 -7.42 -14.47
C LYS A 96 11.48 -5.99 -14.26
N PHE A 97 11.91 -5.33 -13.19
CA PHE A 97 11.48 -3.97 -12.81
C PHE A 97 12.47 -2.87 -13.24
N ASP A 98 13.62 -3.21 -13.82
CA ASP A 98 14.69 -2.24 -14.13
C ASP A 98 14.26 -1.16 -15.13
N GLY A 99 13.37 -1.50 -16.07
CA GLY A 99 12.81 -0.56 -17.04
C GLY A 99 11.70 0.37 -16.50
N ALA A 100 11.22 0.16 -15.26
CA ALA A 100 10.06 0.85 -14.70
C ALA A 100 10.44 2.20 -14.04
N SER A 101 11.05 3.10 -14.80
CA SER A 101 11.61 4.36 -14.29
C SER A 101 10.57 5.33 -13.70
N LEU A 102 9.38 5.41 -14.28
CA LEU A 102 8.30 6.27 -13.77
C LEU A 102 7.72 5.71 -12.48
N SER A 103 7.49 4.38 -12.42
CA SER A 103 7.05 3.72 -11.19
C SER A 103 8.11 3.82 -10.09
N ALA A 104 9.41 3.78 -10.42
CA ALA A 104 10.47 3.95 -9.45
C ALA A 104 10.37 5.31 -8.74
N VAL A 105 10.27 6.39 -9.50
CA VAL A 105 10.07 7.74 -8.92
C VAL A 105 8.73 7.81 -8.18
N GLY A 106 7.66 7.24 -8.75
CA GLY A 106 6.34 7.22 -8.13
C GLY A 106 6.32 6.55 -6.76
N CYS A 107 6.93 5.36 -6.63
CA CYS A 107 6.98 4.63 -5.36
C CYS A 107 7.72 5.41 -4.27
N VAL A 108 8.89 5.98 -4.59
CA VAL A 108 9.68 6.70 -3.58
C VAL A 108 9.08 8.06 -3.20
N VAL A 109 8.49 8.79 -4.16
CA VAL A 109 7.74 10.03 -3.89
C VAL A 109 6.54 9.75 -2.99
N ARG A 110 5.78 8.70 -3.28
CA ARG A 110 4.62 8.28 -2.50
C ARG A 110 5.01 7.89 -1.08
N GLY A 111 6.04 7.06 -0.93
CA GLY A 111 6.57 6.68 0.37
C GLY A 111 6.96 7.89 1.21
N LEU A 112 7.77 8.81 0.67
CA LEU A 112 8.16 10.04 1.36
C LEU A 112 6.96 10.93 1.73
N TYR A 113 5.97 11.02 0.82
CA TYR A 113 4.78 11.83 1.05
C TYR A 113 3.98 11.35 2.27
N PHE A 114 3.71 10.04 2.35
CA PHE A 114 2.99 9.46 3.48
C PHE A 114 3.84 9.43 4.74
N ASP A 115 5.14 9.22 4.67
CA ASP A 115 6.03 9.35 5.82
C ASP A 115 5.97 10.77 6.41
N ASN A 116 5.92 11.79 5.57
CA ASN A 116 5.77 13.18 6.03
C ASN A 116 4.39 13.46 6.65
N ALA A 117 3.31 12.83 6.13
CA ALA A 117 1.99 12.91 6.77
C ALA A 117 2.02 12.31 8.18
N ILE A 118 2.63 11.14 8.34
CA ILE A 118 2.81 10.48 9.65
C ILE A 118 3.64 11.35 10.59
N ARG A 119 4.79 11.89 10.16
CA ARG A 119 5.63 12.78 10.99
C ARG A 119 4.87 14.00 11.48
N ARG A 120 4.08 14.64 10.60
CA ARG A 120 3.21 15.76 10.98
C ARG A 120 2.19 15.34 12.03
N PHE A 121 1.55 14.19 11.82
CA PHE A 121 0.56 13.65 12.72
C PHE A 121 1.16 13.36 14.11
N ILE A 122 2.29 12.66 14.17
CA ILE A 122 3.01 12.36 15.41
C ILE A 122 3.39 13.65 16.15
N ALA A 123 3.82 14.69 15.42
CA ALA A 123 4.25 15.94 16.02
C ALA A 123 3.10 16.77 16.64
N THR A 124 1.85 16.51 16.23
CA THR A 124 0.69 17.33 16.62
C THR A 124 -0.32 16.61 17.52
N HIS A 125 -0.18 15.29 17.69
CA HIS A 125 -1.10 14.46 18.47
C HIS A 125 -0.42 13.88 19.71
N ARG A 126 -1.22 13.65 20.78
CA ARG A 126 -0.70 13.18 22.07
C ARG A 126 -0.52 11.67 22.14
N ASN A 127 -1.48 10.94 21.57
CA ASN A 127 -1.53 9.47 21.58
C ASN A 127 -1.62 8.95 20.14
N PRO A 128 -0.62 9.24 19.28
CA PRO A 128 -0.70 8.89 17.87
C PRO A 128 -0.63 7.37 17.67
N VAL A 129 -1.58 6.86 16.90
CA VAL A 129 -1.64 5.46 16.44
C VAL A 129 -1.60 5.47 14.92
N VAL A 130 -0.55 4.90 14.37
CA VAL A 130 -0.32 4.79 12.92
C VAL A 130 -0.74 3.41 12.45
N VAL A 131 -1.65 3.35 11.50
CA VAL A 131 -2.12 2.08 10.91
C VAL A 131 -1.80 2.06 9.43
N ASN A 132 -0.87 1.21 9.03
CA ASN A 132 -0.46 1.01 7.63
C ASN A 132 -1.23 -0.18 7.04
N VAL A 133 -2.23 0.08 6.22
CA VAL A 133 -3.15 -0.93 5.68
C VAL A 133 -2.74 -1.36 4.29
N GLY A 134 -2.59 -2.65 4.07
CA GLY A 134 -1.97 -3.21 2.87
C GLY A 134 -0.47 -2.96 2.86
N CYS A 135 0.16 -3.18 4.02
CA CYS A 135 1.55 -2.78 4.29
C CYS A 135 2.59 -3.52 3.42
N GLY A 136 2.29 -4.73 2.94
CA GLY A 136 3.26 -5.54 2.20
C GLY A 136 4.58 -5.71 2.97
N LEU A 137 5.67 -5.42 2.28
CA LEU A 137 7.02 -5.34 2.87
C LEU A 137 7.48 -3.88 3.03
N ASP A 138 6.58 -3.01 3.44
CA ASP A 138 6.95 -1.64 3.78
C ASP A 138 7.76 -1.61 5.09
N THR A 139 8.73 -0.73 5.14
CA THR A 139 9.71 -0.57 6.22
C THR A 139 9.62 0.82 6.85
N ARG A 140 8.42 1.39 6.81
CA ARG A 140 8.18 2.79 7.27
C ARG A 140 8.45 2.94 8.76
N TYR A 141 8.10 1.96 9.58
CA TYR A 141 8.42 1.97 10.99
C TYR A 141 9.93 2.16 11.22
N GLN A 142 10.78 1.46 10.46
CA GLN A 142 12.23 1.51 10.61
C GLN A 142 12.85 2.80 10.07
N ARG A 143 12.21 3.48 9.10
CA ARG A 143 12.76 4.69 8.48
C ARG A 143 12.18 6.02 9.01
N ILE A 144 11.12 5.99 9.81
CA ILE A 144 10.58 7.17 10.50
C ILE A 144 11.32 7.32 11.84
N GLU A 145 12.13 8.36 11.98
CA GLU A 145 12.95 8.58 13.18
C GLU A 145 12.10 8.74 14.44
N GLU A 146 10.90 9.32 14.30
CA GLU A 146 9.97 9.58 15.41
C GLU A 146 9.07 8.37 15.77
N HIS A 147 9.35 7.17 15.24
CA HIS A 147 8.50 6.00 15.43
C HIS A 147 8.26 5.62 16.91
N ASP A 148 9.19 5.93 17.79
CA ASP A 148 9.10 5.68 19.24
C ASP A 148 8.03 6.54 19.95
N LYS A 149 7.55 7.62 19.30
CA LYS A 149 6.52 8.53 19.80
C LYS A 149 5.09 8.13 19.41
N ALA A 150 4.94 7.01 18.71
CA ALA A 150 3.64 6.50 18.24
C ALA A 150 3.55 4.99 18.42
N THR A 151 2.34 4.46 18.41
CA THR A 151 2.14 3.01 18.26
C THR A 151 1.86 2.71 16.79
N PHE A 152 2.60 1.77 16.21
CA PHE A 152 2.43 1.38 14.82
C PHE A 152 1.71 0.04 14.70
N TYR A 153 0.92 -0.07 13.64
CA TYR A 153 0.27 -1.30 13.21
C TYR A 153 0.46 -1.48 11.70
N GLU A 154 0.98 -2.64 11.34
CA GLU A 154 1.13 -3.06 9.96
C GLU A 154 0.10 -4.14 9.65
N MET A 155 -0.81 -3.85 8.75
CA MET A 155 -1.92 -4.73 8.41
C MET A 155 -1.85 -5.18 6.96
N ASP A 156 -1.99 -6.48 6.73
CA ASP A 156 -2.15 -7.06 5.39
C ASP A 156 -2.83 -8.44 5.49
N LEU A 157 -3.02 -9.07 4.34
CA LEU A 157 -3.54 -10.44 4.26
C LEU A 157 -2.66 -11.41 5.06
N PRO A 158 -3.23 -12.48 5.62
CA PRO A 158 -2.50 -13.42 6.48
C PRO A 158 -1.19 -13.91 5.86
N GLU A 159 -1.20 -14.31 4.57
CA GLU A 159 -0.01 -14.79 3.88
C GLU A 159 1.08 -13.71 3.71
N VAL A 160 0.70 -12.44 3.63
CA VAL A 160 1.65 -11.33 3.55
C VAL A 160 2.24 -11.04 4.94
N ILE A 161 1.42 -11.08 5.98
CA ILE A 161 1.87 -10.89 7.37
C ILE A 161 2.78 -12.03 7.81
N ASP A 162 2.50 -13.28 7.40
CA ASP A 162 3.37 -14.42 7.69
C ASP A 162 4.75 -14.24 7.03
N LEU A 163 4.77 -13.84 5.75
CA LEU A 163 6.01 -13.49 5.05
C LEU A 163 6.73 -12.32 5.74
N ARG A 164 5.98 -11.29 6.15
CA ARG A 164 6.53 -10.14 6.85
C ARG A 164 7.17 -10.54 8.17
N ARG A 165 6.52 -11.36 9.00
CA ARG A 165 7.08 -11.85 10.28
C ARG A 165 8.38 -12.64 10.10
N GLU A 166 8.49 -13.36 9.00
CA GLU A 166 9.69 -14.10 8.69
C GLU A 166 10.86 -13.18 8.29
N LEU A 167 10.61 -12.16 7.50
CA LEU A 167 11.61 -11.26 6.95
C LEU A 167 11.92 -10.07 7.87
N LEU A 168 10.91 -9.57 8.55
CA LEU A 168 10.93 -8.42 9.45
C LEU A 168 10.31 -8.84 10.78
N PRO A 169 11.09 -9.33 11.74
CA PRO A 169 10.56 -9.67 13.07
C PRO A 169 9.84 -8.48 13.68
N GLU A 170 8.66 -8.73 14.24
CA GLU A 170 7.77 -7.71 14.82
C GLU A 170 8.48 -7.00 15.99
N PRO A 171 8.78 -5.69 15.88
CA PRO A 171 9.44 -4.96 16.95
C PRO A 171 8.43 -4.53 18.02
N LYS A 172 8.92 -4.15 19.21
CA LYS A 172 8.04 -3.83 20.34
C LYS A 172 7.02 -2.71 20.07
N GLY A 173 7.36 -1.75 19.22
CA GLY A 173 6.53 -0.57 18.92
C GLY A 173 5.70 -0.69 17.63
N ASP A 174 5.82 -1.81 16.91
CA ASP A 174 5.14 -2.07 15.64
C ASP A 174 4.50 -3.45 15.70
N ARG A 175 3.19 -3.53 15.52
CA ARG A 175 2.39 -4.75 15.67
C ARG A 175 1.79 -5.15 14.34
N TYR A 176 1.70 -6.46 14.09
CA TYR A 176 1.23 -6.99 12.81
C TYR A 176 -0.18 -7.56 12.96
N ILE A 177 -1.08 -7.10 12.09
CA ILE A 177 -2.48 -7.54 12.01
C ILE A 177 -2.67 -8.33 10.72
N ALA A 178 -3.03 -9.61 10.84
CA ALA A 178 -3.39 -10.45 9.72
C ALA A 178 -4.90 -10.38 9.48
N GLY A 179 -5.33 -9.87 8.33
CA GLY A 179 -6.75 -9.73 8.02
C GLY A 179 -7.02 -9.00 6.70
N SER A 180 -8.29 -8.95 6.34
CA SER A 180 -8.72 -8.19 5.15
C SER A 180 -9.09 -6.76 5.52
N LEU A 181 -8.62 -5.79 4.74
CA LEU A 181 -9.01 -4.38 4.91
C LEU A 181 -10.52 -4.16 4.75
N LEU A 182 -11.24 -5.09 4.12
CA LEU A 182 -12.70 -5.05 3.97
C LEU A 182 -13.44 -5.57 5.21
N GLU A 183 -12.77 -6.18 6.16
CA GLU A 183 -13.34 -6.58 7.44
C GLU A 183 -13.31 -5.41 8.42
N THR A 184 -14.19 -5.43 9.43
CA THR A 184 -14.28 -4.32 10.41
C THR A 184 -13.69 -4.70 11.76
N GLN A 185 -13.48 -5.98 12.03
CA GLN A 185 -13.04 -6.45 13.34
C GLN A 185 -11.72 -5.78 13.77
N TRP A 186 -10.75 -5.68 12.87
CA TRP A 186 -9.47 -5.02 13.19
C TRP A 186 -9.63 -3.55 13.60
N MET A 187 -10.65 -2.85 13.04
CA MET A 187 -10.95 -1.46 13.39
C MET A 187 -11.54 -1.37 14.79
N ASP A 188 -12.44 -2.30 15.12
CA ASP A 188 -13.08 -2.39 16.42
C ASP A 188 -12.07 -2.76 17.50
N ASP A 189 -11.17 -3.73 17.24
CA ASP A 189 -10.09 -4.15 18.14
C ASP A 189 -9.09 -3.00 18.41
N LEU A 190 -8.75 -2.20 17.38
CA LEU A 190 -7.89 -1.04 17.54
C LEU A 190 -8.52 0.05 18.40
N ARG A 191 -9.82 0.32 18.21
CA ARG A 191 -10.54 1.29 19.05
C ARG A 191 -10.67 0.83 20.49
N GLU A 192 -10.90 -0.46 20.74
CA GLU A 192 -10.93 -1.05 22.07
C GLU A 192 -9.55 -0.99 22.76
N THR A 193 -8.49 -1.30 22.01
CA THR A 193 -7.11 -1.27 22.52
C THR A 193 -6.63 0.15 22.81
N HIS A 194 -7.07 1.13 22.02
CA HIS A 194 -6.67 2.53 22.12
C HIS A 194 -7.90 3.46 22.22
N PRO A 195 -8.65 3.47 23.35
CA PRO A 195 -9.85 4.29 23.49
C PRO A 195 -9.57 5.80 23.36
N GLU A 196 -8.39 6.25 23.82
CA GLU A 196 -7.91 7.62 23.70
C GLU A 196 -6.91 7.82 22.54
N GLY A 197 -6.81 6.83 21.65
CA GLY A 197 -5.88 6.85 20.51
C GLY A 197 -6.35 7.83 19.44
N GLU A 198 -5.41 8.59 18.91
CA GLU A 198 -5.57 9.47 17.75
C GLU A 198 -5.00 8.76 16.52
N PHE A 199 -5.83 8.48 15.52
CA PHE A 199 -5.48 7.55 14.45
C PHE A 199 -5.11 8.26 13.15
N ILE A 200 -4.00 7.85 12.55
CA ILE A 200 -3.69 8.10 11.14
C ILE A 200 -3.63 6.75 10.40
N ILE A 201 -4.43 6.65 9.34
CA ILE A 201 -4.55 5.43 8.54
C ILE A 201 -3.92 5.69 7.17
N ILE A 202 -2.93 4.88 6.82
CA ILE A 202 -2.24 4.95 5.53
C ILE A 202 -2.65 3.75 4.68
N ILE A 203 -3.06 4.01 3.45
CA ILE A 203 -3.43 2.96 2.48
C ILE A 203 -2.65 3.21 1.19
N GLU A 204 -1.43 2.69 1.13
CA GLU A 204 -0.47 2.96 0.05
C GLU A 204 -0.46 1.87 -1.01
N GLY A 205 -0.83 2.21 -2.26
CA GLY A 205 -0.73 1.31 -3.40
C GLY A 205 -1.78 0.19 -3.44
N VAL A 206 -2.89 0.34 -2.77
CA VAL A 206 -3.88 -0.71 -2.50
C VAL A 206 -5.22 -0.44 -3.17
N LEU A 207 -5.80 0.75 -2.99
CA LEU A 207 -7.19 1.02 -3.36
C LEU A 207 -7.48 0.85 -4.85
N MET A 208 -6.49 1.03 -5.69
CA MET A 208 -6.62 0.86 -7.14
C MET A 208 -7.03 -0.55 -7.58
N TYR A 209 -6.81 -1.57 -6.74
CA TYR A 209 -7.16 -2.95 -7.03
C TYR A 209 -8.60 -3.32 -6.65
N PHE A 210 -9.29 -2.43 -5.93
CA PHE A 210 -10.68 -2.62 -5.49
C PHE A 210 -11.67 -1.89 -6.41
N TYR A 211 -12.89 -2.40 -6.50
CA TYR A 211 -13.96 -1.67 -7.16
C TYR A 211 -14.38 -0.45 -6.37
N GLU A 212 -14.85 0.58 -7.03
CA GLU A 212 -15.29 1.84 -6.41
C GLU A 212 -16.26 1.61 -5.24
N LYS A 213 -17.24 0.69 -5.39
CA LYS A 213 -18.18 0.34 -4.32
C LYS A 213 -17.45 -0.16 -3.05
N GLN A 214 -16.40 -0.97 -3.20
CA GLN A 214 -15.63 -1.48 -2.07
C GLN A 214 -14.81 -0.36 -1.41
N VAL A 215 -14.23 0.54 -2.22
CA VAL A 215 -13.52 1.72 -1.72
C VAL A 215 -14.46 2.61 -0.91
N ARG A 216 -15.65 2.90 -1.43
CA ARG A 216 -16.68 3.69 -0.72
C ARG A 216 -17.06 3.03 0.61
N GLN A 217 -17.33 1.72 0.60
CA GLN A 217 -17.67 0.97 1.82
C GLN A 217 -16.55 1.02 2.86
N LEU A 218 -15.29 0.87 2.43
CA LEU A 218 -14.14 0.97 3.32
C LEU A 218 -14.07 2.36 3.96
N LEU A 219 -14.16 3.42 3.15
CA LEU A 219 -14.06 4.80 3.63
C LEU A 219 -15.21 5.13 4.62
N THR A 220 -16.44 4.66 4.36
CA THR A 220 -17.55 4.78 5.33
C THR A 220 -17.25 4.05 6.64
N ARG A 221 -16.72 2.81 6.58
CA ARG A 221 -16.38 2.04 7.78
C ARG A 221 -15.26 2.69 8.61
N LEU A 222 -14.30 3.31 7.94
CA LEU A 222 -13.26 4.10 8.60
C LEU A 222 -13.86 5.35 9.27
N ALA A 223 -14.77 6.05 8.58
CA ALA A 223 -15.45 7.21 9.13
C ALA A 223 -16.35 6.86 10.34
N ASP A 224 -16.96 5.67 10.35
CA ASP A 224 -17.76 5.18 11.47
C ASP A 224 -16.94 4.99 12.77
N ARG A 225 -15.62 4.69 12.65
CA ARG A 225 -14.82 4.22 13.78
C ARG A 225 -13.72 5.17 14.21
N PHE A 226 -13.20 5.97 13.30
CA PHE A 226 -12.00 6.76 13.53
C PHE A 226 -12.27 8.27 13.45
N SER A 227 -13.45 8.72 13.98
CA SER A 227 -13.74 10.15 14.08
C SER A 227 -12.62 10.89 14.84
N GLY A 228 -12.21 12.04 14.32
CA GLY A 228 -11.06 12.82 14.81
C GLY A 228 -9.72 12.39 14.22
N GLY A 229 -9.66 11.25 13.52
CA GLY A 229 -8.45 10.75 12.86
C GLY A 229 -8.27 11.24 11.43
N GLU A 230 -7.20 10.76 10.79
CA GLU A 230 -6.89 11.05 9.40
C GLU A 230 -6.79 9.76 8.55
N VAL A 231 -7.16 9.84 7.28
CA VAL A 231 -6.90 8.78 6.31
C VAL A 231 -6.16 9.32 5.09
N TRP A 232 -5.06 8.65 4.73
CA TRP A 232 -4.19 9.04 3.63
C TRP A 232 -4.01 7.88 2.67
N PHE A 233 -4.23 8.12 1.37
CA PHE A 233 -4.11 7.09 0.34
C PHE A 233 -3.76 7.67 -1.03
N ASP A 234 -3.28 6.81 -1.92
CA ASP A 234 -3.11 7.15 -3.33
C ASP A 234 -4.20 6.53 -4.19
N VAL A 235 -4.48 7.22 -5.30
CA VAL A 235 -5.46 6.77 -6.28
C VAL A 235 -4.92 6.86 -7.68
N CYS A 236 -5.34 5.92 -8.53
CA CYS A 236 -5.22 6.07 -9.96
C CYS A 236 -6.23 7.10 -10.49
N GLY A 237 -5.85 7.84 -11.51
CA GLY A 237 -6.78 8.70 -12.23
C GLY A 237 -7.60 7.93 -13.28
N PRO A 238 -8.63 8.59 -13.87
CA PRO A 238 -9.53 7.94 -14.81
C PRO A 238 -8.85 7.36 -16.05
N MET A 239 -7.70 7.90 -16.47
CA MET A 239 -6.97 7.40 -17.63
C MET A 239 -6.39 6.02 -17.38
N LEU A 240 -5.87 5.74 -16.18
CA LEU A 240 -5.37 4.43 -15.81
C LEU A 240 -6.50 3.45 -15.49
N ALA A 241 -7.54 3.91 -14.76
CA ALA A 241 -8.64 3.05 -14.32
C ALA A 241 -9.54 2.57 -15.48
N LYS A 242 -9.75 3.41 -16.50
CA LYS A 242 -10.64 3.09 -17.65
C LYS A 242 -9.91 2.43 -18.81
N SER A 243 -8.58 2.44 -18.85
CA SER A 243 -7.81 1.92 -19.97
C SER A 243 -7.43 0.45 -19.75
N LYS A 244 -7.73 -0.39 -20.72
CA LYS A 244 -7.21 -1.77 -20.78
C LYS A 244 -5.75 -1.82 -21.27
N HIS A 245 -5.25 -0.73 -21.89
CA HIS A 245 -3.96 -0.69 -22.58
C HIS A 245 -2.91 0.16 -21.86
N ILE A 246 -3.33 1.14 -21.05
CA ILE A 246 -2.42 2.00 -20.32
C ILE A 246 -2.29 1.45 -18.91
N LYS A 247 -1.10 0.94 -18.60
CA LYS A 247 -0.73 0.46 -17.26
C LYS A 247 0.52 1.20 -16.79
N PRO A 248 0.72 1.34 -15.47
CA PRO A 248 2.02 1.72 -14.93
C PRO A 248 3.12 0.82 -15.52
N ASP A 249 4.29 1.39 -15.76
CA ASP A 249 5.41 0.68 -16.41
C ASP A 249 5.86 -0.55 -15.60
N SER A 250 5.77 -0.50 -14.26
CA SER A 250 6.05 -1.64 -13.37
C SER A 250 5.03 -2.78 -13.43
N LEU A 251 3.81 -2.51 -13.91
CA LEU A 251 2.75 -3.51 -14.06
C LEU A 251 2.67 -4.09 -15.48
N ARG A 252 3.57 -3.70 -16.38
CA ARG A 252 3.67 -4.29 -17.71
C ARG A 252 4.12 -5.74 -17.59
N GLY A 253 3.36 -6.65 -18.19
CA GLY A 253 3.61 -8.10 -18.05
C GLY A 253 2.92 -8.76 -16.85
N HIS A 254 2.38 -7.99 -15.90
CA HIS A 254 1.58 -8.52 -14.81
C HIS A 254 0.07 -8.47 -15.12
N ASN A 255 -0.67 -9.48 -14.63
CA ASN A 255 -2.12 -9.54 -14.79
C ASN A 255 -2.90 -8.68 -13.78
N ALA A 256 -2.19 -7.90 -12.95
CA ALA A 256 -2.83 -6.97 -12.03
C ALA A 256 -3.67 -5.92 -12.80
N GLN A 257 -4.92 -5.73 -12.36
CA GLN A 257 -5.88 -4.83 -13.00
C GLN A 257 -6.20 -3.66 -12.07
N ILE A 258 -6.15 -2.45 -12.63
CA ILE A 258 -6.64 -1.25 -11.96
C ILE A 258 -8.16 -1.20 -12.16
N ARG A 259 -8.91 -1.21 -11.05
CA ARG A 259 -10.37 -1.34 -11.02
C ARG A 259 -11.09 -0.07 -10.62
N SER A 260 -10.41 0.81 -9.88
CA SER A 260 -10.97 2.10 -9.46
C SER A 260 -10.01 3.25 -9.71
N GLY A 261 -10.56 4.44 -9.80
CA GLY A 261 -9.78 5.66 -9.94
C GLY A 261 -10.64 6.90 -9.81
N LEU A 262 -10.03 7.96 -9.27
CA LEU A 262 -10.62 9.27 -9.03
C LEU A 262 -9.90 10.34 -9.82
N LYS A 263 -10.64 11.34 -10.27
CA LYS A 263 -10.06 12.54 -10.88
C LYS A 263 -9.83 13.63 -9.84
N ASP A 264 -10.76 13.76 -8.90
CA ASP A 264 -10.75 14.83 -7.90
C ASP A 264 -11.03 14.29 -6.51
N GLY A 265 -10.23 14.70 -5.53
CA GLY A 265 -10.38 14.30 -4.13
C GLY A 265 -11.74 14.69 -3.53
N HIS A 266 -12.37 15.76 -4.03
CA HIS A 266 -13.71 16.16 -3.57
C HIS A 266 -14.82 15.16 -3.94
N GLU A 267 -14.57 14.22 -4.86
CA GLU A 267 -15.52 13.13 -5.12
C GLU A 267 -15.73 12.24 -3.89
N VAL A 268 -14.69 12.08 -3.05
CA VAL A 268 -14.78 11.30 -1.81
C VAL A 268 -15.67 11.96 -0.77
N GLU A 269 -15.66 13.28 -0.67
CA GLU A 269 -16.55 14.04 0.23
C GLU A 269 -18.04 13.89 -0.16
N VAL A 270 -18.31 13.68 -1.46
CA VAL A 270 -19.67 13.35 -1.93
C VAL A 270 -20.06 11.93 -1.55
N TRP A 271 -19.11 10.99 -1.54
CA TRP A 271 -19.38 9.61 -1.15
C TRP A 271 -19.56 9.45 0.35
N GLU A 272 -18.74 10.18 1.13
CA GLU A 272 -18.71 10.13 2.59
C GLU A 272 -18.45 11.55 3.12
N PRO A 273 -19.53 12.29 3.48
CA PRO A 273 -19.41 13.69 3.90
C PRO A 273 -18.64 13.95 5.20
N ARG A 274 -18.36 12.89 5.98
CA ARG A 274 -17.51 12.98 7.18
C ARG A 274 -16.03 13.03 6.86
N LEU A 275 -15.65 12.70 5.63
CA LEU A 275 -14.28 12.86 5.14
C LEU A 275 -14.10 14.24 4.55
N GLN A 276 -13.27 15.07 5.17
CA GLN A 276 -12.93 16.41 4.67
C GLN A 276 -11.53 16.39 4.06
N LEU A 277 -11.43 16.77 2.79
CA LEU A 277 -10.16 16.81 2.08
C LEU A 277 -9.19 17.79 2.73
N ILE A 278 -8.06 17.28 3.22
CA ILE A 278 -6.93 18.08 3.72
C ILE A 278 -6.07 18.51 2.53
N GLU A 279 -5.71 17.55 1.69
CA GLU A 279 -4.78 17.77 0.58
C GLU A 279 -5.02 16.81 -0.58
N GLN A 280 -4.91 17.35 -1.81
CA GLN A 280 -4.72 16.57 -3.02
C GLN A 280 -3.39 16.96 -3.67
N ALA A 281 -2.40 16.09 -3.58
CA ALA A 281 -1.08 16.29 -4.15
C ALA A 281 -0.89 15.51 -5.45
N LEU A 282 -0.06 16.04 -6.33
CA LEU A 282 0.24 15.47 -7.65
C LEU A 282 1.70 15.02 -7.67
N TYR A 283 1.95 13.78 -8.02
CA TYR A 283 3.28 13.16 -8.03
C TYR A 283 4.34 14.00 -8.74
N GLN A 284 4.02 14.52 -9.91
CA GLN A 284 4.96 15.27 -10.77
C GLN A 284 5.34 16.64 -10.22
N LYS A 285 4.68 17.12 -9.16
CA LYS A 285 5.06 18.34 -8.44
C LYS A 285 6.26 18.13 -7.53
N PHE A 286 6.48 16.88 -7.10
CA PHE A 286 7.62 16.49 -6.27
C PHE A 286 8.80 16.09 -7.15
N PHE A 287 9.97 16.66 -6.89
CA PHE A 287 11.22 16.33 -7.60
C PHE A 287 11.09 16.33 -9.14
N PRO A 288 10.67 17.43 -9.78
CA PRO A 288 10.30 17.45 -11.21
C PRO A 288 11.37 16.88 -12.15
N LYS A 289 12.66 17.07 -11.82
CA LYS A 289 13.78 16.59 -12.63
C LYS A 289 13.86 15.05 -12.67
N ARG A 290 13.31 14.37 -11.65
CA ARG A 290 13.35 12.91 -11.54
C ARG A 290 12.38 12.19 -12.50
N TRP A 291 11.37 12.89 -12.99
CA TRP A 291 10.35 12.37 -13.92
C TRP A 291 10.78 12.40 -15.40
N GLY A 292 12.03 12.81 -15.70
CA GLY A 292 12.48 13.06 -17.05
C GLY A 292 11.78 14.26 -17.69
N PHE A 293 12.15 14.58 -18.93
CA PHE A 293 11.64 15.78 -19.63
C PHE A 293 10.11 15.75 -19.80
N GLY A 294 9.55 14.62 -20.24
CA GLY A 294 8.10 14.46 -20.43
C GLY A 294 7.30 14.60 -19.15
N GLY A 295 7.74 13.95 -18.06
CA GLY A 295 7.07 14.03 -16.76
C GLY A 295 7.20 15.42 -16.13
N MET A 296 8.36 16.07 -16.28
CA MET A 296 8.56 17.46 -15.85
C MET A 296 7.61 18.42 -16.59
N LEU A 297 7.46 18.25 -17.90
CA LEU A 297 6.53 19.05 -18.70
C LEU A 297 5.08 18.79 -18.28
N MET A 298 4.70 17.53 -18.11
CA MET A 298 3.37 17.13 -17.64
C MET A 298 3.03 17.76 -16.29
N GLY A 299 3.99 17.87 -15.38
CA GLY A 299 3.83 18.51 -14.06
C GLY A 299 3.39 19.97 -14.12
N LYS A 300 3.56 20.67 -15.26
CA LYS A 300 3.03 22.03 -15.48
C LYS A 300 1.52 22.06 -15.72
N PHE A 301 0.90 20.91 -16.00
CA PHE A 301 -0.52 20.79 -16.34
C PHE A 301 -1.25 19.92 -15.29
N PRO A 302 -1.70 20.50 -14.16
CA PRO A 302 -2.33 19.76 -13.07
C PRO A 302 -3.52 18.91 -13.51
N GLY A 303 -4.33 19.40 -14.44
CA GLY A 303 -5.47 18.66 -15.00
C GLY A 303 -5.07 17.42 -15.78
N ILE A 304 -3.86 17.35 -16.32
CA ILE A 304 -3.32 16.14 -16.96
C ILE A 304 -2.81 15.19 -15.87
N CYS A 305 -2.07 15.68 -14.89
CA CYS A 305 -1.55 14.86 -13.79
C CYS A 305 -2.67 14.12 -13.05
N LYS A 306 -3.77 14.81 -12.71
CA LYS A 306 -4.97 14.22 -12.07
C LYS A 306 -5.58 13.06 -12.86
N LYS A 307 -5.40 13.01 -14.17
CA LYS A 307 -5.89 11.89 -15.00
C LYS A 307 -5.08 10.60 -14.81
N PHE A 308 -3.86 10.71 -14.29
CA PHE A 308 -2.98 9.55 -14.04
C PHE A 308 -3.05 9.08 -12.58
N SER A 309 -2.75 9.96 -11.62
CA SER A 309 -2.74 9.58 -10.20
C SER A 309 -2.68 10.81 -9.30
N SER A 310 -3.14 10.64 -8.07
CA SER A 310 -3.08 11.64 -7.00
C SER A 310 -2.79 11.00 -5.66
N LEU A 311 -2.23 11.81 -4.75
CA LEU A 311 -2.04 11.49 -3.34
C LEU A 311 -3.07 12.32 -2.57
N LEU A 312 -3.82 11.69 -1.69
CA LEU A 312 -4.97 12.28 -1.01
C LEU A 312 -4.87 12.10 0.50
N GLY A 313 -5.24 13.13 1.25
CA GLY A 313 -5.36 13.10 2.69
C GLY A 313 -6.69 13.70 3.14
N TYR A 314 -7.34 13.06 4.11
CA TYR A 314 -8.64 13.47 4.64
C TYR A 314 -8.64 13.47 6.16
N GLN A 315 -9.26 14.50 6.74
CA GLN A 315 -9.71 14.51 8.13
C GLN A 315 -11.02 13.73 8.24
N ILE A 316 -11.14 12.87 9.22
CA ILE A 316 -12.38 12.15 9.56
C ILE A 316 -13.10 12.96 10.63
N LYS A 317 -14.31 13.43 10.33
CA LYS A 317 -15.15 14.21 11.26
C LYS A 317 -16.03 13.32 12.14
#